data_4fb2ba0c2277244251c4fd1922267618
#
_entry.id   4fb2ba0c2277244251c4fd1922267618
#
_cell.length_a   1.000
_cell.length_b   1.000
_cell.length_c   1.000
_cell.angle_alpha   90.00
_cell.angle_beta   90.00
_cell.angle_gamma   90.00
#
_symmetry.space_group_name_H-M   'P 1'
#
loop_
_entity.id
_entity.type
_entity.pdbx_description
1 polymer ?
#
loop_
_entity_poly.entity_id
_entity_poly.type
_entity_poly.pdbx_seq_one_letter_code
_entity_poly.pdbx_strand_id
1 'polypeptide(L)'
;GKRLRSAVTKKQKARSDMRVYSATNIGMKRKMNQDYVFASQTPVGNLPNLFAVADGMGGHNAGDYASSHAVRILVDEIREDTDYNPVKVIRHAIETANTEIIEQAQKDEKLRGMGTTMVVATIVGQYAYVANVGDSRLYVADKQLRQVTRDHSLVQEMVRMGEITAEEARN
;
A
#
# COMPACT_ATOMS: atom_id res chain seq x y z
N GLY A 1 21.25 44.37 26.56
CA GLY A 1 20.22 43.43 26.91
C GLY A 1 18.89 43.79 26.31
N LYS A 2 18.37 42.98 25.32
CA LYS A 2 16.93 42.87 24.99
C LYS A 2 16.75 41.60 24.16
N ARG A 3 16.28 40.56 24.84
CA ARG A 3 15.22 39.60 24.48
C ARG A 3 15.13 39.16 23.01
N LEU A 4 15.81 38.11 22.70
CA LEU A 4 15.35 37.12 21.74
C LEU A 4 14.40 36.16 22.47
N ARG A 5 13.11 36.39 22.37
CA ARG A 5 12.07 35.43 22.79
C ARG A 5 11.20 35.06 21.60
N SER A 6 11.09 33.74 21.43
CA SER A 6 9.96 33.01 20.83
C SER A 6 9.62 33.24 19.37
N ALA A 7 10.19 32.39 18.54
CA ALA A 7 9.61 32.01 17.24
C ALA A 7 9.57 30.48 17.03
N VAL A 8 9.47 29.68 18.10
CA VAL A 8 9.53 28.20 18.00
C VAL A 8 8.22 27.51 18.43
N THR A 9 7.09 28.19 18.47
CA THR A 9 5.89 27.57 19.04
C THR A 9 4.66 27.63 18.15
N LYS A 10 4.77 27.52 16.82
CA LYS A 10 3.55 27.43 15.96
C LYS A 10 3.55 26.32 14.92
N LYS A 11 4.56 25.45 14.85
CA LYS A 11 4.62 24.37 13.84
C LYS A 11 4.24 22.97 14.32
N GLN A 12 3.90 22.79 15.59
CA GLN A 12 3.64 21.47 16.17
C GLN A 12 2.15 21.13 16.34
N LYS A 13 1.22 22.02 15.98
CA LYS A 13 -0.23 21.82 16.20
C LYS A 13 -0.98 21.21 15.02
N ALA A 14 -0.33 20.98 13.88
CA ALA A 14 -0.99 20.40 12.69
C ALA A 14 -0.95 18.86 12.64
N ARG A 15 -0.40 18.18 13.65
CA ARG A 15 -0.21 16.72 13.66
C ARG A 15 -1.28 15.94 14.45
N SER A 16 -2.21 16.60 15.12
CA SER A 16 -3.12 15.94 16.07
C SER A 16 -4.50 15.61 15.54
N ASP A 17 -4.85 15.93 14.30
CA ASP A 17 -6.23 15.79 13.83
C ASP A 17 -6.44 14.67 12.79
N MET A 18 -5.40 13.89 12.46
CA MET A 18 -5.59 12.72 11.61
C MET A 18 -6.30 11.62 12.40
N ARG A 19 -7.44 11.17 11.91
CA ARG A 19 -8.14 9.98 12.41
C ARG A 19 -8.00 8.86 11.40
N VAL A 20 -7.64 7.68 11.88
CA VAL A 20 -7.48 6.49 11.04
C VAL A 20 -8.40 5.40 11.58
N TYR A 21 -9.07 4.75 10.65
CA TYR A 21 -9.82 3.53 10.90
C TYR A 21 -9.39 2.48 9.89
N SER A 22 -9.17 1.27 10.34
CA SER A 22 -8.87 0.12 9.48
C SER A 22 -9.77 -1.04 9.82
N ALA A 23 -10.23 -1.76 8.81
CA ALA A 23 -11.02 -2.96 8.97
C ALA A 23 -10.68 -3.96 7.87
N THR A 24 -10.74 -5.23 8.22
CA THR A 24 -10.70 -6.35 7.28
C THR A 24 -11.75 -7.37 7.69
N ASN A 25 -12.33 -8.08 6.74
CA ASN A 25 -13.38 -9.06 6.99
C ASN A 25 -13.34 -10.17 5.93
N ILE A 26 -13.41 -11.40 6.38
CA ILE A 26 -13.41 -12.59 5.52
C ILE A 26 -14.62 -12.65 4.55
N GLY A 27 -15.70 -11.93 4.88
CA GLY A 27 -16.96 -12.03 4.15
C GLY A 27 -17.73 -13.32 4.43
N MET A 28 -18.82 -13.53 3.65
CA MET A 28 -19.73 -14.66 3.88
C MET A 28 -19.45 -15.89 3.01
N LYS A 29 -18.62 -15.77 1.99
CA LYS A 29 -18.38 -16.84 0.99
C LYS A 29 -17.01 -17.48 1.10
N ARG A 30 -16.01 -16.75 1.54
CA ARG A 30 -14.62 -17.24 1.64
C ARG A 30 -14.40 -17.95 2.97
N LYS A 31 -13.49 -18.93 2.98
CA LYS A 31 -13.10 -19.66 4.20
C LYS A 31 -11.90 -19.01 4.90
N MET A 32 -11.22 -18.10 4.22
CA MET A 32 -10.00 -17.44 4.69
C MET A 32 -9.97 -16.00 4.23
N ASN A 33 -9.48 -15.12 5.07
CA ASN A 33 -9.19 -13.73 4.72
C ASN A 33 -7.76 -13.66 4.17
N GLN A 34 -7.62 -13.21 2.94
CA GLN A 34 -6.33 -13.04 2.25
C GLN A 34 -5.91 -11.57 2.17
N ASP A 35 -6.71 -10.67 2.75
CA ASP A 35 -6.39 -9.26 2.83
C ASP A 35 -5.51 -8.98 4.04
N TYR A 36 -4.58 -8.05 3.89
CA TYR A 36 -3.76 -7.53 4.98
C TYR A 36 -3.76 -6.01 4.98
N VAL A 37 -3.89 -5.42 6.18
CA VAL A 37 -3.96 -3.98 6.37
C VAL A 37 -2.91 -3.55 7.38
N PHE A 38 -2.14 -2.52 7.04
CA PHE A 38 -1.24 -1.82 7.96
C PHE A 38 -1.60 -0.35 8.01
N ALA A 39 -1.74 0.20 9.22
CA ALA A 39 -2.05 1.61 9.42
C ALA A 39 -1.27 2.17 10.60
N SER A 40 -0.43 3.17 10.35
CA SER A 40 0.32 3.89 11.38
C SER A 40 0.16 5.39 11.22
N GLN A 41 -0.34 6.05 12.26
CA GLN A 41 -0.36 7.51 12.37
C GLN A 41 0.97 8.08 12.88
N THR A 42 1.82 7.22 13.42
CA THR A 42 3.15 7.57 13.92
C THR A 42 4.20 7.27 12.86
N PRO A 43 5.38 7.89 12.94
CA PRO A 43 6.44 7.68 11.96
C PRO A 43 6.84 6.23 11.80
N VAL A 44 7.07 5.83 10.54
CA VAL A 44 7.70 4.57 10.14
C VAL A 44 8.95 4.96 9.34
N GLY A 45 10.13 4.72 9.91
CA GLY A 45 11.37 5.25 9.37
C GLY A 45 11.29 6.79 9.23
N ASN A 46 11.64 7.29 8.07
CA ASN A 46 11.58 8.71 7.73
C ASN A 46 10.20 9.21 7.24
N LEU A 47 9.23 8.31 7.08
CA LEU A 47 7.86 8.68 6.72
C LEU A 47 7.05 9.04 7.98
N PRO A 48 6.30 10.15 7.97
CA PRO A 48 5.56 10.61 9.16
C PRO A 48 4.35 9.75 9.55
N ASN A 49 3.88 8.94 8.63
CA ASN A 49 2.79 7.97 8.76
C ASN A 49 2.87 6.99 7.59
N LEU A 50 2.20 5.85 7.71
CA LEU A 50 2.18 4.84 6.64
C LEU A 50 0.88 4.05 6.68
N PHE A 51 0.27 3.88 5.51
CA PHE A 51 -0.93 3.08 5.31
C PHE A 51 -0.70 2.13 4.14
N ALA A 52 -1.01 0.86 4.34
CA ALA A 52 -0.90 -0.14 3.28
C ALA A 52 -2.08 -1.11 3.35
N VAL A 53 -2.59 -1.48 2.17
CA VAL A 53 -3.60 -2.52 1.99
C VAL A 53 -3.09 -3.46 0.91
N ALA A 54 -3.21 -4.75 1.16
CA ALA A 54 -2.82 -5.81 0.25
C ALA A 54 -3.93 -6.86 0.18
N ASP A 55 -4.28 -7.30 -1.03
CA ASP A 55 -5.20 -8.42 -1.32
C ASP A 55 -4.38 -9.54 -1.93
N GLY A 56 -4.24 -10.62 -1.17
CA GLY A 56 -3.43 -11.76 -1.55
C GLY A 56 -4.19 -12.73 -2.45
N MET A 57 -3.48 -13.27 -3.44
CA MET A 57 -3.97 -14.31 -4.33
C MET A 57 -3.08 -15.54 -4.29
N GLY A 58 -3.68 -16.71 -4.41
CA GLY A 58 -2.99 -17.99 -4.42
C GLY A 58 -3.87 -19.11 -3.89
N GLY A 59 -3.51 -20.34 -4.21
CA GLY A 59 -4.20 -21.53 -3.70
C GLY A 59 -3.93 -21.75 -2.21
N HIS A 60 -4.89 -22.37 -1.51
CA HIS A 60 -4.80 -22.67 -0.08
C HIS A 60 -4.47 -21.41 0.76
N ASN A 61 -3.37 -21.40 1.50
CA ASN A 61 -2.93 -20.32 2.39
C ASN A 61 -1.92 -19.37 1.71
N ALA A 62 -1.62 -19.57 0.43
CA ALA A 62 -0.56 -18.82 -0.25
C ALA A 62 -0.91 -17.33 -0.40
N GLY A 63 -2.18 -16.98 -0.61
CA GLY A 63 -2.61 -15.58 -0.69
C GLY A 63 -2.49 -14.82 0.64
N ASP A 64 -2.91 -15.42 1.75
CA ASP A 64 -2.75 -14.85 3.09
C ASP A 64 -1.26 -14.63 3.43
N TYR A 65 -0.43 -15.64 3.13
CA TYR A 65 1.02 -15.50 3.27
C TYR A 65 1.56 -14.36 2.40
N ALA A 66 1.17 -14.28 1.13
CA ALA A 66 1.67 -13.27 0.19
C ALA A 66 1.36 -11.84 0.67
N SER A 67 0.10 -11.56 1.01
CA SER A 67 -0.31 -10.21 1.45
C SER A 67 0.35 -9.80 2.76
N SER A 68 0.33 -10.68 3.77
CA SER A 68 0.91 -10.39 5.07
C SER A 68 2.44 -10.26 5.02
N HIS A 69 3.10 -11.12 4.26
CA HIS A 69 4.56 -11.12 4.13
C HIS A 69 5.04 -9.90 3.35
N ALA A 70 4.40 -9.58 2.21
CA ALA A 70 4.75 -8.40 1.42
C ALA A 70 4.62 -7.09 2.21
N VAL A 71 3.55 -6.93 3.00
CA VAL A 71 3.38 -5.72 3.82
C VAL A 71 4.39 -5.65 4.96
N ARG A 72 4.77 -6.77 5.56
CA ARG A 72 5.84 -6.79 6.60
C ARG A 72 7.17 -6.35 6.01
N ILE A 73 7.57 -6.91 4.87
CA ILE A 73 8.80 -6.50 4.19
C ILE A 73 8.75 -5.01 3.85
N LEU A 74 7.65 -4.54 3.25
CA LEU A 74 7.47 -3.11 2.96
C LEU A 74 7.71 -2.23 4.19
N VAL A 75 7.13 -2.59 5.33
CA VAL A 75 7.24 -1.82 6.57
C VAL A 75 8.66 -1.86 7.13
N ASP A 76 9.32 -3.01 7.08
CA ASP A 76 10.67 -3.18 7.61
C ASP A 76 11.69 -2.44 6.74
N GLU A 77 11.58 -2.53 5.41
CA GLU A 77 12.41 -1.75 4.47
C GLU A 77 12.26 -0.24 4.69
N ILE A 78 11.01 0.25 4.83
CA ILE A 78 10.75 1.67 5.10
C ILE A 78 11.34 2.12 6.44
N ARG A 79 11.37 1.25 7.46
CA ARG A 79 11.97 1.57 8.76
C ARG A 79 13.48 1.75 8.69
N GLU A 80 14.14 0.97 7.86
CA GLU A 80 15.59 0.94 7.71
C GLU A 80 16.11 1.92 6.66
N ASP A 81 15.24 2.38 5.75
CA ASP A 81 15.61 3.30 4.67
C ASP A 81 16.03 4.66 5.22
N THR A 82 17.17 5.15 4.77
CA THR A 82 17.74 6.44 5.18
C THR A 82 17.38 7.60 4.27
N ASP A 83 16.74 7.36 3.12
CA ASP A 83 16.26 8.41 2.21
C ASP A 83 15.06 9.16 2.83
N TYR A 84 14.93 10.43 2.52
CA TYR A 84 13.81 11.28 2.94
C TYR A 84 12.77 11.51 1.83
N ASN A 85 13.04 11.03 0.62
CA ASN A 85 12.10 11.15 -0.49
C ASN A 85 11.05 10.03 -0.45
N PRO A 86 9.77 10.35 -0.14
CA PRO A 86 8.73 9.33 0.02
C PRO A 86 8.55 8.43 -1.22
N VAL A 87 8.77 9.00 -2.41
CA VAL A 87 8.62 8.23 -3.67
C VAL A 87 9.71 7.17 -3.79
N LYS A 88 10.96 7.52 -3.46
CA LYS A 88 12.09 6.58 -3.51
C LYS A 88 11.95 5.50 -2.46
N VAL A 89 11.67 5.90 -1.21
CA VAL A 89 11.49 4.99 -0.08
C VAL A 89 10.40 3.95 -0.36
N ILE A 90 9.21 4.40 -0.78
CA ILE A 90 8.08 3.50 -1.06
C ILE A 90 8.40 2.60 -2.27
N ARG A 91 9.02 3.15 -3.32
CA ARG A 91 9.39 2.35 -4.50
C ARG A 91 10.36 1.24 -4.15
N HIS A 92 11.45 1.56 -3.46
CA HIS A 92 12.45 0.60 -3.03
C HIS A 92 11.84 -0.53 -2.18
N ALA A 93 11.02 -0.16 -1.20
CA ALA A 93 10.36 -1.13 -0.35
C ALA A 93 9.39 -2.06 -1.12
N ILE A 94 8.65 -1.54 -2.12
CA ILE A 94 7.79 -2.36 -2.97
C ILE A 94 8.64 -3.30 -3.85
N GLU A 95 9.72 -2.83 -4.43
CA GLU A 95 10.63 -3.64 -5.26
C GLU A 95 11.23 -4.79 -4.45
N THR A 96 11.69 -4.51 -3.22
CA THR A 96 12.21 -5.55 -2.31
C THR A 96 11.11 -6.56 -1.95
N ALA A 97 9.93 -6.08 -1.56
CA ALA A 97 8.81 -6.97 -1.24
C ALA A 97 8.42 -7.86 -2.43
N ASN A 98 8.39 -7.32 -3.64
CA ASN A 98 8.11 -8.10 -4.86
C ASN A 98 9.15 -9.18 -5.11
N THR A 99 10.44 -8.86 -4.96
CA THR A 99 11.52 -9.82 -5.13
C THR A 99 11.40 -10.98 -4.14
N GLU A 100 11.17 -10.68 -2.87
CA GLU A 100 11.00 -11.68 -1.82
C GLU A 100 9.78 -12.60 -2.07
N ILE A 101 8.64 -12.05 -2.49
CA ILE A 101 7.46 -12.84 -2.82
C ILE A 101 7.75 -13.81 -3.97
N ILE A 102 8.44 -13.35 -5.01
CA ILE A 102 8.83 -14.19 -6.15
C ILE A 102 9.79 -15.30 -5.70
N GLU A 103 10.79 -14.97 -4.90
CA GLU A 103 11.76 -15.96 -4.40
C GLU A 103 11.12 -17.02 -3.51
N GLN A 104 10.22 -16.62 -2.61
CA GLN A 104 9.50 -17.57 -1.75
C GLN A 104 8.59 -18.49 -2.57
N ALA A 105 7.90 -17.95 -3.59
CA ALA A 105 7.07 -18.74 -4.48
C ALA A 105 7.88 -19.77 -5.32
N GLN A 106 9.17 -19.49 -5.55
CA GLN A 106 10.08 -20.44 -6.26
C GLN A 106 10.65 -21.49 -5.32
N LYS A 107 10.86 -21.15 -4.05
CA LYS A 107 11.50 -22.06 -3.05
C LYS A 107 10.51 -23.07 -2.46
N ASP A 108 9.24 -22.72 -2.35
CA ASP A 108 8.20 -23.59 -1.78
C ASP A 108 7.07 -23.82 -2.79
N GLU A 109 6.88 -25.08 -3.20
CA GLU A 109 5.84 -25.46 -4.15
C GLU A 109 4.42 -25.14 -3.65
N LYS A 110 4.20 -25.12 -2.34
CA LYS A 110 2.93 -24.72 -1.72
C LYS A 110 2.60 -23.25 -1.93
N LEU A 111 3.61 -22.43 -2.16
CA LEU A 111 3.49 -20.99 -2.40
C LEU A 111 3.54 -20.64 -3.90
N ARG A 112 3.66 -21.64 -4.76
CA ARG A 112 3.73 -21.45 -6.21
C ARG A 112 2.52 -20.68 -6.73
N GLY A 113 2.80 -19.61 -7.50
CA GLY A 113 1.76 -18.76 -8.08
C GLY A 113 1.07 -17.83 -7.08
N MET A 114 1.62 -17.68 -5.86
CA MET A 114 1.15 -16.65 -4.96
C MET A 114 1.51 -15.25 -5.47
N GLY A 115 0.70 -14.30 -5.12
CA GLY A 115 0.90 -12.89 -5.39
C GLY A 115 0.04 -12.04 -4.46
N THR A 116 0.20 -10.75 -4.56
CA THR A 116 -0.65 -9.80 -3.83
C THR A 116 -0.74 -8.48 -4.55
N THR A 117 -1.88 -7.82 -4.45
CA THR A 117 -1.98 -6.39 -4.74
C THR A 117 -1.30 -5.60 -3.63
N MET A 118 -1.02 -4.34 -3.87
CA MET A 118 -0.55 -3.43 -2.82
C MET A 118 -0.92 -1.99 -3.13
N VAL A 119 -1.61 -1.33 -2.21
CA VAL A 119 -1.79 0.12 -2.21
C VAL A 119 -1.08 0.68 -0.98
N VAL A 120 -0.17 1.61 -1.20
CA VAL A 120 0.60 2.26 -0.13
C VAL A 120 0.34 3.75 -0.18
N ALA A 121 0.15 4.37 0.97
CA ALA A 121 0.01 5.81 1.09
C ALA A 121 0.77 6.36 2.30
N THR A 122 1.37 7.54 2.12
CA THR A 122 1.88 8.37 3.21
C THR A 122 1.49 9.82 2.98
N ILE A 123 1.20 10.55 4.05
CA ILE A 123 0.82 11.96 4.01
C ILE A 123 1.95 12.79 4.60
N VAL A 124 2.56 13.64 3.76
CA VAL A 124 3.66 14.53 4.14
C VAL A 124 3.22 15.96 3.89
N GLY A 125 2.98 16.71 4.96
CA GLY A 125 2.44 18.07 4.87
C GLY A 125 1.01 18.05 4.28
N GLN A 126 0.85 18.63 3.11
CA GLN A 126 -0.43 18.73 2.38
C GLN A 126 -0.54 17.73 1.22
N TYR A 127 0.46 16.87 1.04
CA TYR A 127 0.53 15.94 -0.08
C TYR A 127 0.37 14.50 0.39
N ALA A 128 -0.44 13.73 -0.34
CA ALA A 128 -0.49 12.29 -0.24
C ALA A 128 0.38 11.67 -1.35
N TYR A 129 1.34 10.86 -0.95
CA TYR A 129 2.15 10.04 -1.85
C TYR A 129 1.54 8.66 -1.88
N VAL A 130 1.18 8.20 -3.08
CA VAL A 130 0.46 6.94 -3.27
C VAL A 130 1.21 6.08 -4.27
N ALA A 131 1.38 4.80 -3.94
CA ALA A 131 1.83 3.77 -4.86
C ALA A 131 0.75 2.69 -4.98
N ASN A 132 0.61 2.10 -6.18
CA ASN A 132 -0.36 1.05 -6.45
C ASN A 132 0.24 -0.04 -7.33
N VAL A 133 0.03 -1.28 -6.91
CA VAL A 133 0.32 -2.51 -7.67
C VAL A 133 -0.96 -3.36 -7.66
N GLY A 134 -1.48 -3.68 -8.84
CA GLY A 134 -2.69 -4.47 -8.98
C GLY A 134 -3.96 -3.63 -9.08
N ASP A 135 -5.09 -4.17 -8.66
CA ASP A 135 -6.45 -3.63 -8.83
C ASP A 135 -7.12 -3.19 -7.52
N SER A 136 -6.40 -3.22 -6.40
CA SER A 136 -6.82 -2.57 -5.16
C SER A 136 -6.83 -1.05 -5.34
N ARG A 137 -7.79 -0.36 -4.72
CA ARG A 137 -8.08 1.04 -5.07
C ARG A 137 -7.98 1.99 -3.88
N LEU A 138 -7.48 3.19 -4.15
CA LEU A 138 -7.51 4.33 -3.24
C LEU A 138 -8.44 5.41 -3.77
N TYR A 139 -9.30 5.91 -2.89
CA TYR A 139 -10.22 7.00 -3.18
C TYR A 139 -9.95 8.18 -2.24
N VAL A 140 -10.14 9.37 -2.77
CA VAL A 140 -10.19 10.62 -1.99
C VAL A 140 -11.62 11.13 -2.02
N ALA A 141 -12.16 11.43 -0.84
CA ALA A 141 -13.47 12.01 -0.67
C ALA A 141 -13.34 13.42 -0.08
N ASP A 142 -13.82 14.40 -0.83
CA ASP A 142 -14.04 15.77 -0.37
C ASP A 142 -15.51 16.15 -0.66
N LYS A 143 -15.77 17.04 -1.60
CA LYS A 143 -17.12 17.28 -2.14
C LYS A 143 -17.57 16.18 -3.10
N GLN A 144 -16.63 15.42 -3.61
CA GLN A 144 -16.85 14.33 -4.56
C GLN A 144 -15.91 13.17 -4.21
N LEU A 145 -16.36 11.95 -4.49
CA LEU A 145 -15.52 10.76 -4.40
C LEU A 145 -14.73 10.59 -5.69
N ARG A 146 -13.40 10.54 -5.60
CA ARG A 146 -12.49 10.37 -6.75
C ARG A 146 -11.55 9.20 -6.52
N GLN A 147 -11.48 8.28 -7.48
CA GLN A 147 -10.46 7.25 -7.49
C GLN A 147 -9.12 7.87 -7.89
N VAL A 148 -8.10 7.62 -7.08
CA VAL A 148 -6.73 8.12 -7.29
C VAL A 148 -5.87 7.09 -8.03
N THR A 149 -6.01 5.83 -7.66
CA THR A 149 -5.27 4.71 -8.26
C THR A 149 -5.89 4.31 -9.60
N ARG A 150 -5.05 3.69 -10.44
CA ARG A 150 -5.51 3.01 -11.67
C ARG A 150 -5.31 1.52 -11.49
N ASP A 151 -6.28 0.73 -11.91
CA ASP A 151 -6.19 -0.71 -11.86
C ASP A 151 -5.09 -1.20 -12.83
N HIS A 152 -4.23 -2.08 -12.35
CA HIS A 152 -3.19 -2.75 -13.13
C HIS A 152 -3.46 -4.26 -13.13
N SER A 153 -4.61 -4.67 -13.67
CA SER A 153 -4.89 -6.07 -13.92
C SER A 153 -4.46 -6.45 -15.36
N LEU A 154 -4.13 -7.72 -15.57
CA LEU A 154 -3.78 -8.23 -16.91
C LEU A 154 -4.90 -7.92 -17.93
N VAL A 155 -6.15 -8.09 -17.51
CA VAL A 155 -7.34 -7.80 -18.33
C VAL A 155 -7.42 -6.33 -18.73
N GLN A 156 -7.16 -5.41 -17.80
CA GLN A 156 -7.12 -3.97 -18.07
C GLN A 156 -5.96 -3.61 -19.03
N GLU A 157 -4.83 -4.27 -18.87
CA GLU A 157 -3.68 -4.07 -19.74
C GLU A 157 -3.99 -4.54 -21.18
N MET A 158 -4.63 -5.70 -21.33
CA MET A 158 -5.08 -6.22 -22.63
C MET A 158 -6.11 -5.30 -23.31
N VAL A 159 -7.05 -4.72 -22.53
CA VAL A 159 -7.98 -3.67 -23.03
C VAL A 159 -7.21 -2.44 -23.51
N ARG A 160 -6.22 -1.99 -22.73
CA ARG A 160 -5.42 -0.80 -23.06
C ARG A 160 -4.57 -1.01 -24.32
N MET A 161 -4.02 -2.23 -24.51
CA MET A 161 -3.27 -2.59 -25.72
C MET A 161 -4.17 -2.88 -26.92
N GLY A 162 -5.48 -2.92 -26.74
CA GLY A 162 -6.43 -3.21 -27.80
C GLY A 162 -6.52 -4.68 -28.18
N GLU A 163 -5.99 -5.58 -27.34
CA GLU A 163 -6.02 -7.03 -27.56
C GLU A 163 -7.41 -7.61 -27.29
N ILE A 164 -8.16 -7.00 -26.36
CA ILE A 164 -9.57 -7.30 -26.08
C ILE A 164 -10.36 -6.02 -25.89
N THR A 165 -11.67 -6.08 -26.10
CA THR A 165 -12.58 -4.97 -25.85
C THR A 165 -12.95 -4.87 -24.36
N ALA A 166 -13.43 -3.71 -23.94
CA ALA A 166 -13.94 -3.53 -22.58
C ALA A 166 -15.20 -4.38 -22.30
N GLU A 167 -15.88 -4.87 -23.33
CA GLU A 167 -17.05 -5.75 -23.21
C GLU A 167 -16.58 -7.22 -22.98
N GLU A 168 -15.58 -7.69 -23.71
CA GLU A 168 -14.96 -9.00 -23.50
C GLU A 168 -14.28 -9.11 -22.14
N ALA A 169 -13.77 -8.01 -21.61
CA ALA A 169 -13.16 -7.93 -20.28
C ALA A 169 -14.15 -8.13 -19.10
N ARG A 170 -15.47 -8.10 -19.35
CA ARG A 170 -16.52 -8.24 -18.31
C ARG A 170 -17.08 -9.65 -18.21
N ASN A 171 -16.78 -10.52 -19.16
CA ASN A 171 -17.20 -11.92 -19.23
C ASN A 171 -16.07 -12.86 -18.81
#